data_06eb9c68446c9b3f4cb8623142018b09
#
_entry.id   06eb9c68446c9b3f4cb8623142018b09
#
_cell.length_a   1.000
_cell.length_b   1.000
_cell.length_c   1.000
_cell.angle_alpha   90.00
_cell.angle_beta   90.00
_cell.angle_gamma   90.00
#
_symmetry.space_group_name_H-M   'P 1'
#
loop_
_entity.id
_entity.type
_entity.pdbx_description
1 polymer ?
#
loop_
_entity_poly.entity_id
_entity_poly.type
_entity_poly.pdbx_seq_one_letter_code
_entity_poly.pdbx_strand_id
1 'polypeptide(L)'
;MCLFFILGIMKIAMKHKFCSLVFVFFVFLFFTACKKKEQQTPAVPVVPTTPAPADNRFPVNLLVDSLTLAYIKAEAVVNPDMSTAVASIINSPSLSALSKTPAPFVEGDANNFTNISNQATDCKMLALRWLMLYEKSPVEAKPYFDKVVNTLLAWVNAGNVATTHIPNESSYLGFFEAYSVVRSRAAAADKTKIDNWLLAKLSVYRNFPARVNNWETIRLSFLYYLGYMFNSTTTLDYAASAYTTLLNVNLMAGGKSEDLISRDAFAYHAYNLAFYARIFKAKAYFEGYDAMNAFKNRKNKINVSVQDMMNYWKPFLIDPVNNVHIEFVNTNYAPDKTRTDYNKPYVPSSSVYALEELLLAFPETTTYLKGISSSATRYNRKVSGFLYWPK
;
A
#
# COMPACT_ATOMS: atom_id res chain seq x y z
N MET A 1 -29.71 -64.12 -24.78
CA MET A 1 -29.22 -63.06 -23.89
C MET A 1 -28.18 -62.10 -24.55
N CYS A 2 -27.35 -62.52 -25.51
CA CYS A 2 -26.40 -61.65 -26.24
C CYS A 2 -27.00 -60.63 -27.21
N LEU A 3 -28.17 -60.93 -27.81
CA LEU A 3 -28.76 -60.08 -28.85
C LEU A 3 -29.36 -58.78 -28.29
N PHE A 4 -29.89 -58.80 -27.08
CA PHE A 4 -30.42 -57.60 -26.40
C PHE A 4 -29.33 -56.63 -25.94
N PHE A 5 -28.12 -57.12 -25.67
CA PHE A 5 -26.99 -56.28 -25.26
C PHE A 5 -26.38 -55.50 -26.42
N ILE A 6 -26.34 -56.13 -27.62
CA ILE A 6 -25.81 -55.50 -28.81
C ILE A 6 -26.74 -54.39 -29.35
N LEU A 7 -28.07 -54.58 -29.29
CA LEU A 7 -29.03 -53.55 -29.64
C LEU A 7 -29.08 -52.37 -28.70
N GLY A 8 -28.80 -52.60 -27.41
CA GLY A 8 -28.64 -51.51 -26.40
C GLY A 8 -27.41 -50.63 -26.67
N ILE A 9 -26.30 -51.24 -27.01
CA ILE A 9 -25.03 -50.51 -27.30
C ILE A 9 -25.13 -49.73 -28.61
N MET A 10 -25.78 -50.29 -29.64
CA MET A 10 -26.00 -49.57 -30.90
C MET A 10 -26.96 -48.38 -30.74
N LYS A 11 -27.97 -48.44 -29.90
CA LYS A 11 -28.86 -47.30 -29.59
C LYS A 11 -28.14 -46.20 -28.82
N ILE A 12 -27.24 -46.55 -27.91
CA ILE A 12 -26.43 -45.58 -27.17
C ILE A 12 -25.39 -44.95 -28.09
N ALA A 13 -24.73 -45.71 -28.95
CA ALA A 13 -23.75 -45.20 -29.90
C ALA A 13 -24.36 -44.26 -30.95
N MET A 14 -25.59 -44.53 -31.41
CA MET A 14 -26.28 -43.62 -32.35
C MET A 14 -26.74 -42.32 -31.67
N LYS A 15 -27.20 -42.36 -30.40
CA LYS A 15 -27.56 -41.15 -29.67
C LYS A 15 -26.33 -40.27 -29.40
N HIS A 16 -25.17 -40.84 -29.08
CA HIS A 16 -23.94 -40.10 -28.88
C HIS A 16 -23.36 -39.47 -30.16
N LYS A 17 -23.44 -40.16 -31.28
CA LYS A 17 -22.98 -39.61 -32.57
C LYS A 17 -23.86 -38.45 -33.04
N PHE A 18 -25.18 -38.51 -32.82
CA PHE A 18 -26.06 -37.39 -33.18
C PHE A 18 -25.89 -36.19 -32.27
N CYS A 19 -25.74 -36.39 -30.95
CA CYS A 19 -25.40 -35.32 -30.03
C CYS A 19 -24.02 -34.66 -30.33
N SER A 20 -23.02 -35.47 -30.66
CA SER A 20 -21.69 -34.95 -31.04
C SER A 20 -21.74 -34.11 -32.29
N LEU A 21 -22.53 -34.50 -33.30
CA LEU A 21 -22.67 -33.76 -34.55
C LEU A 21 -23.41 -32.42 -34.32
N VAL A 22 -24.45 -32.42 -33.53
CA VAL A 22 -25.18 -31.18 -33.14
C VAL A 22 -24.31 -30.27 -32.28
N PHE A 23 -23.48 -30.82 -31.37
CA PHE A 23 -22.57 -30.04 -30.53
C PHE A 23 -21.43 -29.42 -31.36
N VAL A 24 -20.89 -30.16 -32.30
CA VAL A 24 -19.85 -29.62 -33.22
C VAL A 24 -20.43 -28.51 -34.12
N PHE A 25 -21.68 -28.65 -34.58
CA PHE A 25 -22.32 -27.60 -35.40
C PHE A 25 -22.65 -26.33 -34.56
N PHE A 26 -23.07 -26.49 -33.33
CA PHE A 26 -23.29 -25.36 -32.42
C PHE A 26 -21.98 -24.67 -32.01
N VAL A 27 -20.92 -25.44 -31.74
CA VAL A 27 -19.60 -24.89 -31.44
C VAL A 27 -19.04 -24.12 -32.64
N PHE A 28 -19.23 -24.60 -33.89
CA PHE A 28 -18.80 -23.86 -35.09
C PHE A 28 -19.62 -22.59 -35.32
N LEU A 29 -20.91 -22.56 -35.01
CA LEU A 29 -21.74 -21.36 -35.13
C LEU A 29 -21.38 -20.28 -34.08
N PHE A 30 -20.91 -20.70 -32.90
CA PHE A 30 -20.40 -19.74 -31.91
C PHE A 30 -19.02 -19.17 -32.25
N PHE A 31 -18.16 -19.94 -32.95
CA PHE A 31 -16.84 -19.42 -33.37
C PHE A 31 -16.90 -18.44 -34.55
N THR A 32 -17.94 -18.46 -35.39
CA THR A 32 -18.10 -17.50 -36.46
C THR A 32 -18.77 -16.18 -36.03
N ALA A 33 -19.41 -16.14 -34.85
CA ALA A 33 -20.06 -14.93 -34.33
C ALA A 33 -19.16 -14.10 -33.40
N CYS A 34 -18.05 -14.66 -32.88
CA CYS A 34 -17.05 -13.91 -32.16
C CYS A 34 -16.05 -13.26 -33.13
N LYS A 35 -16.46 -12.20 -33.84
CA LYS A 35 -15.49 -11.15 -34.17
C LYS A 35 -14.91 -10.69 -32.86
N LYS A 36 -13.65 -11.06 -32.55
CA LYS A 36 -12.87 -10.40 -31.52
C LYS A 36 -13.05 -8.91 -31.72
N LYS A 37 -13.85 -8.26 -30.87
CA LYS A 37 -13.62 -6.86 -30.61
C LYS A 37 -12.17 -6.81 -30.16
N GLU A 38 -11.29 -6.23 -30.96
CA GLU A 38 -9.98 -5.83 -30.51
C GLU A 38 -10.24 -5.08 -29.22
N GLN A 39 -9.83 -5.68 -28.13
CA GLN A 39 -9.85 -5.03 -26.84
C GLN A 39 -8.83 -3.90 -27.00
N GLN A 40 -9.35 -2.69 -27.29
CA GLN A 40 -8.51 -1.50 -27.30
C GLN A 40 -7.78 -1.54 -25.97
N THR A 41 -6.49 -1.79 -26.03
CA THR A 41 -5.59 -1.62 -24.90
C THR A 41 -5.90 -0.22 -24.37
N PRO A 42 -6.32 -0.06 -23.10
CA PRO A 42 -6.60 1.26 -22.57
C PRO A 42 -5.42 2.15 -22.88
N ALA A 43 -5.64 3.27 -23.54
CA ALA A 43 -4.58 4.21 -23.87
C ALA A 43 -3.82 4.50 -22.57
N VAL A 44 -2.53 4.20 -22.55
CA VAL A 44 -1.67 4.59 -21.41
C VAL A 44 -1.86 6.09 -21.22
N PRO A 45 -2.19 6.57 -20.01
CA PRO A 45 -2.38 7.99 -19.78
C PRO A 45 -1.15 8.74 -20.30
N VAL A 46 -1.33 9.61 -21.30
CA VAL A 46 -0.24 10.45 -21.80
C VAL A 46 0.08 11.42 -20.66
N VAL A 47 1.24 11.22 -20.03
CA VAL A 47 1.75 12.15 -19.04
C VAL A 47 2.04 13.46 -19.76
N PRO A 48 1.45 14.60 -19.35
CA PRO A 48 1.78 15.88 -19.94
C PRO A 48 3.28 16.14 -19.86
N THR A 49 3.94 16.35 -21.00
CA THR A 49 5.38 16.55 -21.12
C THR A 49 5.80 18.01 -20.87
N THR A 50 5.05 18.78 -20.10
CA THR A 50 5.47 20.14 -19.76
C THR A 50 6.58 20.05 -18.72
N PRO A 51 7.83 20.47 -19.01
CA PRO A 51 8.87 20.56 -18.00
C PRO A 51 8.41 21.57 -16.95
N ALA A 52 8.26 21.11 -15.71
CA ALA A 52 8.13 22.04 -14.60
C ALA A 52 9.39 22.90 -14.52
N PRO A 53 9.29 24.22 -14.18
CA PRO A 53 10.46 25.05 -13.95
C PRO A 53 11.37 24.35 -12.95
N ALA A 54 12.69 24.45 -13.15
CA ALA A 54 13.68 23.95 -12.22
C ALA A 54 13.57 24.72 -10.90
N ASP A 55 12.66 24.27 -10.04
CA ASP A 55 12.48 24.82 -8.70
C ASP A 55 13.52 24.16 -7.80
N ASN A 56 14.46 24.96 -7.28
CA ASN A 56 15.46 24.52 -6.31
C ASN A 56 14.85 24.19 -4.93
N ARG A 57 13.54 24.36 -4.77
CA ARG A 57 12.82 23.95 -3.57
C ARG A 57 12.80 22.44 -3.45
N PHE A 58 12.71 21.98 -2.21
CA PHE A 58 12.52 20.58 -1.87
C PHE A 58 11.30 20.03 -2.63
N PRO A 59 11.47 19.01 -3.50
CA PRO A 59 10.36 18.51 -4.30
C PRO A 59 9.30 17.89 -3.38
N VAL A 60 8.04 18.19 -3.63
CA VAL A 60 6.92 17.51 -2.97
C VAL A 60 7.07 16.01 -3.25
N ASN A 61 7.06 15.21 -2.21
CA ASN A 61 7.25 13.77 -2.30
C ASN A 61 6.33 13.03 -1.33
N LEU A 62 6.27 11.70 -1.47
CA LEU A 62 5.40 10.83 -0.68
C LEU A 62 6.02 10.38 0.65
N LEU A 63 7.30 10.68 0.90
CA LEU A 63 8.03 10.15 2.04
C LEU A 63 7.99 11.07 3.27
N VAL A 64 8.31 12.35 3.08
CA VAL A 64 8.37 13.35 4.15
C VAL A 64 8.08 14.74 3.60
N ASP A 65 7.33 15.56 4.33
CA ASP A 65 7.14 16.96 3.98
C ASP A 65 8.37 17.81 4.33
N SER A 66 8.48 18.96 3.63
CA SER A 66 9.64 19.87 3.78
C SER A 66 9.78 20.45 5.19
N LEU A 67 8.66 20.71 5.87
CA LEU A 67 8.69 21.30 7.21
C LEU A 67 9.16 20.27 8.24
N THR A 68 8.71 19.04 8.15
CA THR A 68 9.18 17.95 9.00
C THR A 68 10.67 17.66 8.78
N LEU A 69 11.11 17.63 7.52
CA LEU A 69 12.54 17.42 7.22
C LEU A 69 13.39 18.58 7.75
N ALA A 70 12.98 19.83 7.53
CA ALA A 70 13.69 21.00 8.02
C ALA A 70 13.79 21.00 9.56
N TYR A 71 12.70 20.66 10.23
CA TYR A 71 12.67 20.51 11.68
C TYR A 71 13.66 19.44 12.16
N ILE A 72 13.65 18.25 11.56
CA ILE A 72 14.58 17.17 11.94
C ILE A 72 16.04 17.60 11.70
N LYS A 73 16.35 18.25 10.56
CA LYS A 73 17.70 18.76 10.26
C LYS A 73 18.17 19.78 11.30
N ALA A 74 17.31 20.72 11.70
CA ALA A 74 17.64 21.76 12.67
C ALA A 74 17.83 21.16 14.07
N GLU A 75 16.89 20.36 14.54
CA GLU A 75 16.94 19.73 15.84
C GLU A 75 18.13 18.77 16.00
N ALA A 76 18.50 18.03 14.95
CA ALA A 76 19.63 17.11 14.99
C ALA A 76 20.99 17.82 15.25
N VAL A 77 21.06 19.13 15.08
CA VAL A 77 22.27 19.94 15.37
C VAL A 77 22.35 20.31 16.84
N VAL A 78 21.21 20.56 17.49
CA VAL A 78 21.15 21.15 18.83
C VAL A 78 20.63 20.18 19.90
N ASN A 79 19.92 19.14 19.52
CA ASN A 79 19.31 18.17 20.40
C ASN A 79 19.99 16.78 20.28
N PRO A 80 20.73 16.34 21.33
CA PRO A 80 21.44 15.04 21.29
C PRO A 80 20.55 13.83 21.06
N ASP A 81 19.31 13.83 21.58
CA ASP A 81 18.37 12.74 21.38
C ASP A 81 17.93 12.65 19.93
N MET A 82 17.65 13.80 19.29
CA MET A 82 17.34 13.86 17.87
C MET A 82 18.53 13.40 17.00
N SER A 83 19.75 13.86 17.33
CA SER A 83 20.98 13.44 16.66
C SER A 83 21.18 11.92 16.73
N THR A 84 21.00 11.35 17.93
CA THR A 84 21.06 9.89 18.17
C THR A 84 19.98 9.15 17.40
N ALA A 85 18.74 9.66 17.37
CA ALA A 85 17.65 9.08 16.62
C ALA A 85 17.90 9.10 15.10
N VAL A 86 18.40 10.21 14.56
CA VAL A 86 18.81 10.30 13.14
C VAL A 86 19.92 9.29 12.85
N ALA A 87 20.90 9.15 13.72
CA ALA A 87 21.96 8.17 13.56
C ALA A 87 21.43 6.73 13.53
N SER A 88 20.54 6.37 14.45
CA SER A 88 20.02 4.99 14.61
C SER A 88 18.91 4.64 13.61
N ILE A 89 18.01 5.57 13.30
CA ILE A 89 16.81 5.30 12.47
C ILE A 89 17.11 5.52 10.97
N ILE A 90 17.99 6.46 10.62
CA ILE A 90 18.28 6.81 9.22
C ILE A 90 19.69 6.41 8.82
N ASN A 91 20.72 6.89 9.53
CA ASN A 91 22.10 6.80 9.04
C ASN A 91 22.61 5.36 9.04
N SER A 92 22.54 4.65 10.17
CA SER A 92 23.03 3.28 10.27
C SER A 92 22.28 2.30 9.35
N PRO A 93 20.91 2.32 9.26
CA PRO A 93 20.21 1.48 8.31
C PRO A 93 20.57 1.80 6.85
N SER A 94 20.72 3.08 6.48
CA SER A 94 21.07 3.46 5.11
C SER A 94 22.50 3.04 4.73
N LEU A 95 23.46 3.14 5.65
CA LEU A 95 24.82 2.62 5.45
C LEU A 95 24.82 1.12 5.23
N SER A 96 24.07 0.37 6.05
CA SER A 96 23.90 -1.08 5.87
C SER A 96 23.26 -1.40 4.51
N ALA A 97 22.26 -0.63 4.09
CA ALA A 97 21.58 -0.83 2.82
C ALA A 97 22.47 -0.61 1.58
N LEU A 98 23.47 0.26 1.66
CA LEU A 98 24.41 0.51 0.55
C LEU A 98 25.14 -0.75 0.09
N SER A 99 25.52 -1.63 1.01
CA SER A 99 26.30 -2.85 0.72
C SER A 99 25.43 -4.03 0.22
N LYS A 100 24.09 -3.96 0.40
CA LYS A 100 23.18 -5.05 0.03
C LYS A 100 23.03 -5.14 -1.49
N THR A 101 23.07 -6.34 -2.04
CA THR A 101 22.70 -6.59 -3.44
C THR A 101 21.17 -6.53 -3.57
N PRO A 102 20.62 -5.87 -4.60
CA PRO A 102 19.19 -5.95 -4.90
C PRO A 102 18.77 -7.42 -5.11
N ALA A 103 17.68 -7.83 -4.48
CA ALA A 103 17.07 -9.14 -4.68
C ALA A 103 15.66 -8.93 -5.28
N PRO A 104 15.56 -8.74 -6.62
CA PRO A 104 14.31 -8.45 -7.29
C PRO A 104 13.38 -9.67 -7.28
N PHE A 105 12.18 -9.48 -7.81
CA PHE A 105 11.20 -10.55 -7.94
C PHE A 105 11.77 -11.73 -8.74
N VAL A 106 11.59 -12.95 -8.21
CA VAL A 106 11.89 -14.21 -8.90
C VAL A 106 10.62 -15.06 -8.89
N GLU A 107 10.18 -15.50 -10.07
CA GLU A 107 8.97 -16.30 -10.17
C GLU A 107 9.10 -17.61 -9.36
N GLY A 108 8.08 -17.90 -8.55
CA GLY A 108 8.06 -19.08 -7.68
C GLY A 108 8.87 -18.96 -6.37
N ASP A 109 9.62 -17.86 -6.15
CA ASP A 109 10.36 -17.69 -4.90
C ASP A 109 9.41 -17.27 -3.75
N ALA A 110 9.33 -18.10 -2.71
CA ALA A 110 8.57 -17.84 -1.49
C ALA A 110 9.07 -16.59 -0.73
N ASN A 111 10.32 -16.17 -0.95
CA ASN A 111 10.90 -15.00 -0.29
C ASN A 111 10.52 -13.66 -0.91
N ASN A 112 9.80 -13.64 -2.03
CA ASN A 112 9.46 -12.41 -2.74
C ASN A 112 8.84 -11.34 -1.82
N PHE A 113 7.93 -11.73 -0.91
CA PHE A 113 7.33 -10.78 0.05
C PHE A 113 8.34 -10.19 1.02
N THR A 114 9.20 -11.01 1.56
CA THR A 114 10.28 -10.58 2.46
C THR A 114 11.24 -9.66 1.72
N ASN A 115 11.59 -10.00 0.48
CA ASN A 115 12.49 -9.22 -0.36
C ASN A 115 11.89 -7.85 -0.70
N ILE A 116 10.61 -7.77 -1.10
CA ILE A 116 9.91 -6.50 -1.35
C ILE A 116 9.94 -5.64 -0.08
N SER A 117 9.55 -6.20 1.06
CA SER A 117 9.44 -5.46 2.33
C SER A 117 10.78 -4.91 2.79
N ASN A 118 11.82 -5.75 2.77
CA ASN A 118 13.15 -5.35 3.19
C ASN A 118 13.75 -4.29 2.28
N GLN A 119 13.68 -4.48 0.95
CA GLN A 119 14.28 -3.54 0.00
C GLN A 119 13.50 -2.23 -0.11
N ALA A 120 12.17 -2.27 0.02
CA ALA A 120 11.38 -1.05 0.09
C ALA A 120 11.72 -0.23 1.34
N THR A 121 11.94 -0.90 2.48
CA THR A 121 12.42 -0.25 3.70
C THR A 121 13.82 0.33 3.53
N ASP A 122 14.75 -0.44 2.97
CA ASP A 122 16.10 0.01 2.66
C ASP A 122 16.07 1.26 1.74
N CYS A 123 15.27 1.24 0.67
CA CYS A 123 15.12 2.38 -0.24
C CYS A 123 14.57 3.63 0.46
N LYS A 124 13.63 3.48 1.39
CA LYS A 124 13.14 4.61 2.21
C LYS A 124 14.26 5.22 3.04
N MET A 125 15.09 4.40 3.68
CA MET A 125 16.22 4.89 4.49
C MET A 125 17.27 5.60 3.63
N LEU A 126 17.61 5.01 2.49
CA LEU A 126 18.52 5.60 1.51
C LEU A 126 18.02 6.97 1.00
N ALA A 127 16.73 7.03 0.65
CA ALA A 127 16.11 8.29 0.20
C ALA A 127 16.08 9.35 1.30
N LEU A 128 15.78 8.99 2.55
CA LEU A 128 15.84 9.92 3.69
C LEU A 128 17.29 10.39 3.93
N ARG A 129 18.26 9.48 3.91
CA ARG A 129 19.67 9.86 4.08
C ARG A 129 20.11 10.80 2.97
N TRP A 130 19.73 10.53 1.72
CA TRP A 130 19.98 11.45 0.62
C TRP A 130 19.39 12.84 0.88
N LEU A 131 18.12 12.94 1.30
CA LEU A 131 17.45 14.18 1.64
C LEU A 131 18.12 14.95 2.78
N MET A 132 18.72 14.25 3.72
CA MET A 132 19.47 14.87 4.82
C MET A 132 20.75 15.54 4.33
N LEU A 133 21.38 15.00 3.28
CA LEU A 133 22.74 15.36 2.85
C LEU A 133 22.80 16.22 1.58
N TYR A 134 21.89 16.03 0.61
CA TYR A 134 22.12 16.44 -0.78
C TYR A 134 22.38 17.93 -0.98
N GLU A 135 21.85 18.79 -0.10
CA GLU A 135 22.05 20.25 -0.20
C GLU A 135 23.44 20.70 0.28
N LYS A 136 23.94 20.04 1.34
CA LYS A 136 25.19 20.43 2.00
C LYS A 136 26.39 19.60 1.54
N SER A 137 26.17 18.35 1.21
CA SER A 137 27.22 17.36 0.89
C SER A 137 26.80 16.50 -0.32
N PRO A 138 26.64 17.07 -1.52
CA PRO A 138 26.09 16.34 -2.68
C PRO A 138 26.93 15.12 -3.09
N VAL A 139 28.26 15.20 -2.92
CA VAL A 139 29.17 14.08 -3.20
C VAL A 139 28.93 12.92 -2.23
N GLU A 140 28.82 13.21 -0.93
CA GLU A 140 28.49 12.20 0.09
C GLU A 140 27.07 11.63 -0.10
N ALA A 141 26.14 12.46 -0.56
CA ALA A 141 24.74 12.06 -0.78
C ALA A 141 24.57 11.11 -1.97
N LYS A 142 25.39 11.25 -3.02
CA LYS A 142 25.26 10.55 -4.29
C LYS A 142 25.12 9.01 -4.18
N PRO A 143 25.93 8.30 -3.38
CA PRO A 143 25.80 6.84 -3.25
C PRO A 143 24.41 6.36 -2.79
N TYR A 144 23.74 7.13 -1.91
CA TYR A 144 22.40 6.79 -1.42
C TYR A 144 21.37 6.96 -2.52
N PHE A 145 21.46 8.03 -3.30
CA PHE A 145 20.64 8.27 -4.48
C PHE A 145 20.81 7.15 -5.52
N ASP A 146 22.07 6.88 -5.92
CA ASP A 146 22.39 5.86 -6.92
C ASP A 146 21.86 4.48 -6.48
N LYS A 147 21.96 4.16 -5.19
CA LYS A 147 21.48 2.88 -4.66
C LYS A 147 19.96 2.74 -4.75
N VAL A 148 19.19 3.80 -4.47
CA VAL A 148 17.73 3.79 -4.66
C VAL A 148 17.40 3.51 -6.12
N VAL A 149 17.99 4.26 -7.05
CA VAL A 149 17.75 4.12 -8.49
C VAL A 149 18.12 2.71 -8.98
N ASN A 150 19.31 2.22 -8.61
CA ASN A 150 19.80 0.90 -9.01
C ASN A 150 18.94 -0.24 -8.45
N THR A 151 18.45 -0.12 -7.22
CA THR A 151 17.53 -1.10 -6.64
C THR A 151 16.22 -1.14 -7.42
N LEU A 152 15.64 0.02 -7.71
CA LEU A 152 14.41 0.10 -8.51
C LEU A 152 14.61 -0.45 -9.92
N LEU A 153 15.73 -0.15 -10.59
CA LEU A 153 16.04 -0.69 -11.92
C LEU A 153 16.18 -2.22 -11.91
N ALA A 154 16.71 -2.80 -10.84
CA ALA A 154 16.77 -4.25 -10.69
C ALA A 154 15.35 -4.87 -10.66
N TRP A 155 14.42 -4.23 -9.94
CA TRP A 155 13.01 -4.66 -9.90
C TRP A 155 12.29 -4.44 -11.25
N VAL A 156 12.56 -3.33 -11.93
CA VAL A 156 12.06 -3.06 -13.30
C VAL A 156 12.51 -4.14 -14.27
N ASN A 157 13.79 -4.49 -14.23
CA ASN A 157 14.37 -5.49 -15.12
C ASN A 157 13.85 -6.91 -14.87
N ALA A 158 13.41 -7.22 -13.64
CA ALA A 158 12.72 -8.46 -13.34
C ALA A 158 11.30 -8.56 -13.92
N GLY A 159 10.70 -7.43 -14.32
CA GLY A 159 9.51 -7.37 -15.18
C GLY A 159 8.17 -7.68 -14.54
N ASN A 160 8.08 -8.01 -13.26
CA ASN A 160 6.81 -8.33 -12.63
C ASN A 160 5.94 -7.07 -12.42
N VAL A 161 4.82 -6.99 -13.14
CA VAL A 161 3.80 -5.95 -13.00
C VAL A 161 2.42 -6.49 -12.62
N ALA A 162 2.17 -7.78 -12.85
CA ALA A 162 0.88 -8.40 -12.55
C ALA A 162 0.76 -8.73 -11.07
N THR A 163 -0.46 -8.61 -10.54
CA THR A 163 -0.80 -9.12 -9.21
C THR A 163 -2.16 -9.78 -9.21
N THR A 164 -2.28 -10.85 -8.44
CA THR A 164 -3.56 -11.49 -8.10
C THR A 164 -3.92 -11.27 -6.63
N HIS A 165 -3.01 -10.68 -5.84
CA HIS A 165 -3.17 -10.55 -4.39
C HIS A 165 -2.62 -9.19 -3.90
N ILE A 166 -3.48 -8.19 -3.83
CA ILE A 166 -3.15 -6.81 -3.46
C ILE A 166 -2.35 -6.68 -2.14
N PRO A 167 -2.70 -7.39 -1.03
CA PRO A 167 -1.92 -7.30 0.21
C PRO A 167 -0.45 -7.65 0.04
N ASN A 168 -0.13 -8.59 -0.83
CA ASN A 168 1.23 -9.01 -1.08
C ASN A 168 2.09 -7.90 -1.70
N GLU A 169 1.46 -6.97 -2.41
CA GLU A 169 2.15 -5.83 -3.01
C GLU A 169 2.23 -4.61 -2.10
N SER A 170 1.62 -4.66 -0.90
CA SER A 170 1.53 -3.49 -0.01
C SER A 170 2.88 -2.84 0.30
N SER A 171 3.95 -3.62 0.35
CA SER A 171 5.31 -3.12 0.58
C SER A 171 5.89 -2.29 -0.58
N TYR A 172 5.35 -2.39 -1.81
CA TYR A 172 5.75 -1.52 -2.91
C TYR A 172 5.52 -0.03 -2.62
N LEU A 173 4.61 0.32 -1.70
CA LEU A 173 4.44 1.70 -1.27
C LEU A 173 5.75 2.33 -0.78
N GLY A 174 6.63 1.56 -0.13
CA GLY A 174 7.95 2.05 0.27
C GLY A 174 8.87 2.36 -0.91
N PHE A 175 8.78 1.61 -2.02
CA PHE A 175 9.48 1.97 -3.27
C PHE A 175 8.90 3.24 -3.89
N PHE A 176 7.56 3.41 -3.87
CA PHE A 176 6.92 4.61 -4.41
C PHE A 176 7.32 5.85 -3.60
N GLU A 177 7.36 5.73 -2.26
CA GLU A 177 7.85 6.78 -1.38
C GLU A 177 9.30 7.15 -1.70
N ALA A 178 10.20 6.17 -1.77
CA ALA A 178 11.60 6.41 -2.08
C ALA A 178 11.80 7.01 -3.49
N TYR A 179 11.09 6.46 -4.49
CA TYR A 179 11.20 6.95 -5.86
C TYR A 179 10.67 8.38 -6.01
N SER A 180 9.57 8.72 -5.35
CA SER A 180 9.03 10.09 -5.38
C SER A 180 10.06 11.14 -4.95
N VAL A 181 11.00 10.76 -4.09
CA VAL A 181 12.10 11.61 -3.62
C VAL A 181 13.15 11.81 -4.70
N VAL A 182 13.59 10.74 -5.38
CA VAL A 182 14.73 10.78 -6.32
C VAL A 182 14.32 11.03 -7.77
N ARG A 183 13.04 10.87 -8.10
CA ARG A 183 12.51 10.85 -9.47
C ARG A 183 12.88 12.05 -10.33
N SER A 184 12.81 13.27 -9.77
CA SER A 184 13.09 14.50 -10.53
C SER A 184 14.57 14.64 -10.92
N ARG A 185 15.46 13.92 -10.26
CA ARG A 185 16.93 13.98 -10.45
C ARG A 185 17.50 12.71 -11.09
N ALA A 186 16.69 11.68 -11.28
CA ALA A 186 17.10 10.46 -11.98
C ALA A 186 17.45 10.77 -13.44
N ALA A 187 18.46 10.07 -14.00
CA ALA A 187 18.81 10.18 -15.39
C ALA A 187 17.59 9.87 -16.28
N ALA A 188 17.43 10.59 -17.38
CA ALA A 188 16.23 10.51 -18.21
C ALA A 188 15.88 9.08 -18.64
N ALA A 189 16.89 8.29 -19.02
CA ALA A 189 16.71 6.88 -19.43
C ALA A 189 16.21 6.00 -18.27
N ASP A 190 16.78 6.16 -17.06
CA ASP A 190 16.41 5.39 -15.88
C ASP A 190 15.01 5.80 -15.39
N LYS A 191 14.77 7.11 -15.36
CA LYS A 191 13.45 7.67 -15.04
C LYS A 191 12.38 7.09 -15.97
N THR A 192 12.63 7.07 -17.29
CA THR A 192 11.67 6.51 -18.25
C THR A 192 11.37 5.04 -17.97
N LYS A 193 12.39 4.23 -17.68
CA LYS A 193 12.20 2.79 -17.37
C LYS A 193 11.36 2.61 -16.10
N ILE A 194 11.69 3.32 -15.03
CA ILE A 194 11.00 3.20 -13.74
C ILE A 194 9.57 3.75 -13.88
N ASP A 195 9.38 4.91 -14.52
CA ASP A 195 8.06 5.50 -14.76
C ASP A 195 7.16 4.54 -15.54
N ASN A 196 7.65 3.92 -16.61
CA ASN A 196 6.88 2.95 -17.41
C ASN A 196 6.46 1.73 -16.60
N TRP A 197 7.35 1.21 -15.76
CA TRP A 197 7.03 0.08 -14.88
C TRP A 197 5.96 0.46 -13.84
N LEU A 198 6.05 1.64 -13.24
CA LEU A 198 5.04 2.15 -12.29
C LEU A 198 3.70 2.45 -12.96
N LEU A 199 3.70 2.96 -14.19
CA LEU A 199 2.48 3.18 -14.97
C LEU A 199 1.80 1.85 -15.35
N ALA A 200 2.59 0.81 -15.66
CA ALA A 200 2.07 -0.53 -15.86
C ALA A 200 1.41 -1.09 -14.59
N LYS A 201 2.06 -0.91 -13.42
CA LYS A 201 1.46 -1.25 -12.11
C LYS A 201 0.19 -0.44 -11.83
N LEU A 202 0.20 0.86 -12.11
CA LEU A 202 -0.98 1.70 -11.97
C LEU A 202 -2.17 1.17 -12.77
N SER A 203 -1.92 0.74 -14.01
CA SER A 203 -2.95 0.12 -14.86
C SER A 203 -3.51 -1.16 -14.22
N VAL A 204 -2.66 -2.02 -13.67
CA VAL A 204 -3.08 -3.23 -12.95
C VAL A 204 -3.96 -2.86 -11.75
N TYR A 205 -3.51 -1.93 -10.89
CA TYR A 205 -4.27 -1.53 -9.70
C TYR A 205 -5.61 -0.87 -10.04
N ARG A 206 -5.65 -0.07 -11.11
CA ARG A 206 -6.88 0.58 -11.58
C ARG A 206 -7.92 -0.44 -12.06
N ASN A 207 -7.47 -1.50 -12.73
CA ASN A 207 -8.32 -2.54 -13.30
C ASN A 207 -8.58 -3.70 -12.33
N PHE A 208 -7.92 -3.72 -11.16
CA PHE A 208 -8.16 -4.75 -10.16
C PHE A 208 -9.58 -4.62 -9.59
N PRO A 209 -10.31 -5.73 -9.44
CA PRO A 209 -11.68 -5.71 -8.93
C PRO A 209 -11.77 -5.04 -7.56
N ALA A 210 -12.68 -4.08 -7.41
CA ALA A 210 -12.94 -3.41 -6.14
C ALA A 210 -13.34 -4.42 -5.05
N ARG A 211 -12.91 -4.16 -3.83
CA ARG A 211 -13.20 -4.98 -2.64
C ARG A 211 -13.89 -4.12 -1.58
N VAL A 212 -14.39 -4.77 -0.54
CA VAL A 212 -15.11 -4.09 0.55
C VAL A 212 -14.25 -3.91 1.82
N ASN A 213 -13.06 -4.46 1.83
CA ASN A 213 -12.17 -4.62 2.98
C ASN A 213 -10.80 -3.95 2.76
N ASN A 214 -9.82 -4.28 3.59
CA ASN A 214 -8.46 -3.75 3.56
C ASN A 214 -7.75 -3.89 2.20
N TRP A 215 -8.13 -4.84 1.35
CA TRP A 215 -7.58 -4.93 -0.02
C TRP A 215 -7.87 -3.66 -0.81
N GLU A 216 -9.06 -3.08 -0.63
CA GLU A 216 -9.44 -1.84 -1.32
C GLU A 216 -8.70 -0.63 -0.76
N THR A 217 -8.50 -0.53 0.55
CA THR A 217 -7.69 0.56 1.12
C THR A 217 -6.23 0.51 0.66
N ILE A 218 -5.65 -0.71 0.53
CA ILE A 218 -4.32 -0.90 -0.06
C ILE A 218 -4.33 -0.46 -1.53
N ARG A 219 -5.29 -0.93 -2.32
CA ARG A 219 -5.42 -0.57 -3.74
C ARG A 219 -5.54 0.94 -3.92
N LEU A 220 -6.36 1.60 -3.12
CA LEU A 220 -6.54 3.04 -3.16
C LEU A 220 -5.27 3.80 -2.77
N SER A 221 -4.50 3.32 -1.79
CA SER A 221 -3.22 3.95 -1.46
C SER A 221 -2.24 3.90 -2.64
N PHE A 222 -2.19 2.81 -3.42
CA PHE A 222 -1.42 2.78 -4.67
C PHE A 222 -1.91 3.81 -5.69
N LEU A 223 -3.23 3.91 -5.88
CA LEU A 223 -3.81 4.85 -6.85
C LEU A 223 -3.52 6.31 -6.46
N TYR A 224 -3.65 6.66 -5.18
CA TYR A 224 -3.31 8.00 -4.71
C TYR A 224 -1.81 8.27 -4.84
N TYR A 225 -0.94 7.34 -4.44
CA TYR A 225 0.50 7.52 -4.53
C TYR A 225 0.97 7.73 -5.97
N LEU A 226 0.56 6.86 -6.88
CA LEU A 226 0.92 6.97 -8.29
C LEU A 226 0.18 8.12 -8.98
N GLY A 227 -1.07 8.39 -8.63
CA GLY A 227 -1.84 9.52 -9.12
C GLY A 227 -1.14 10.86 -8.85
N TYR A 228 -0.69 11.09 -7.62
CA TYR A 228 0.08 12.30 -7.28
C TYR A 228 1.47 12.29 -7.91
N MET A 229 2.19 11.18 -7.87
CA MET A 229 3.54 11.07 -8.45
C MET A 229 3.55 11.43 -9.93
N PHE A 230 2.53 11.03 -10.68
CA PHE A 230 2.39 11.27 -12.11
C PHE A 230 1.50 12.46 -12.46
N ASN A 231 1.00 13.20 -11.45
CA ASN A 231 0.06 14.31 -11.64
C ASN A 231 -1.15 13.91 -12.53
N SER A 232 -1.70 12.71 -12.30
CA SER A 232 -2.79 12.14 -13.09
C SER A 232 -4.15 12.47 -12.47
N THR A 233 -4.78 13.55 -12.94
CA THR A 233 -6.12 13.95 -12.48
C THR A 233 -7.15 12.84 -12.69
N THR A 234 -7.12 12.15 -13.83
CA THR A 234 -8.02 11.02 -14.11
C THR A 234 -7.87 9.86 -13.13
N THR A 235 -6.66 9.61 -12.63
CA THR A 235 -6.42 8.58 -11.60
C THR A 235 -6.92 9.06 -10.24
N LEU A 236 -6.66 10.32 -9.90
CA LEU A 236 -7.08 10.91 -8.63
C LEU A 236 -8.60 11.03 -8.53
N ASP A 237 -9.29 11.42 -9.60
CA ASP A 237 -10.75 11.47 -9.67
C ASP A 237 -11.37 10.08 -9.51
N TYR A 238 -10.82 9.08 -10.21
CA TYR A 238 -11.22 7.69 -10.05
C TYR A 238 -11.01 7.21 -8.60
N ALA A 239 -9.85 7.49 -8.01
CA ALA A 239 -9.55 7.11 -6.63
C ALA A 239 -10.48 7.82 -5.62
N ALA A 240 -10.84 9.08 -5.85
CA ALA A 240 -11.77 9.81 -5.00
C ALA A 240 -13.20 9.25 -5.05
N SER A 241 -13.66 8.85 -6.23
CA SER A 241 -14.94 8.15 -6.40
C SER A 241 -14.92 6.78 -5.73
N ALA A 242 -13.87 6.00 -5.95
CA ALA A 242 -13.70 4.68 -5.34
C ALA A 242 -13.56 4.76 -3.81
N TYR A 243 -12.90 5.81 -3.28
CA TYR A 243 -12.85 6.07 -1.84
C TYR A 243 -14.25 6.30 -1.25
N THR A 244 -15.07 7.10 -1.91
CA THR A 244 -16.47 7.33 -1.47
C THR A 244 -17.27 6.02 -1.46
N THR A 245 -17.08 5.18 -2.47
CA THR A 245 -17.69 3.85 -2.52
C THR A 245 -17.19 2.96 -1.38
N LEU A 246 -15.88 2.95 -1.14
CA LEU A 246 -15.27 2.17 -0.04
C LEU A 246 -15.82 2.58 1.32
N LEU A 247 -15.96 3.89 1.60
CA LEU A 247 -16.54 4.35 2.86
C LEU A 247 -17.93 3.75 3.10
N ASN A 248 -18.74 3.58 2.04
CA ASN A 248 -20.09 3.04 2.15
C ASN A 248 -20.18 1.52 2.40
N VAL A 249 -19.11 0.78 2.13
CA VAL A 249 -19.08 -0.68 2.26
C VAL A 249 -18.07 -1.18 3.31
N ASN A 250 -17.10 -0.36 3.67
CA ASN A 250 -16.08 -0.73 4.65
C ASN A 250 -16.38 -0.18 6.05
N LEU A 251 -17.04 1.01 6.15
CA LEU A 251 -17.37 1.62 7.44
C LEU A 251 -18.78 1.24 7.87
N MET A 252 -18.86 0.53 8.99
CA MET A 252 -20.09 0.02 9.58
C MET A 252 -20.55 0.86 10.77
N ALA A 253 -21.77 0.63 11.22
CA ALA A 253 -22.34 1.33 12.37
C ALA A 253 -21.42 1.27 13.59
N GLY A 254 -21.34 2.38 14.32
CA GLY A 254 -20.50 2.51 15.52
C GLY A 254 -19.00 2.63 15.25
N GLY A 255 -18.58 2.81 14.00
CA GLY A 255 -17.16 2.98 13.65
C GLY A 255 -16.39 1.67 13.47
N LYS A 256 -17.06 0.54 13.33
CA LYS A 256 -16.42 -0.73 13.01
C LYS A 256 -16.02 -0.77 11.54
N SER A 257 -14.91 -1.43 11.22
CA SER A 257 -14.61 -1.77 9.82
C SER A 257 -15.29 -3.08 9.42
N GLU A 258 -15.51 -3.26 8.12
CA GLU A 258 -15.95 -4.55 7.56
C GLU A 258 -14.96 -5.66 7.96
N ASP A 259 -13.67 -5.37 7.89
CA ASP A 259 -12.61 -6.30 8.31
C ASP A 259 -12.75 -6.75 9.77
N LEU A 260 -13.09 -5.83 10.69
CA LEU A 260 -13.33 -6.18 12.09
C LEU A 260 -14.56 -7.08 12.24
N ILE A 261 -15.61 -6.83 11.45
CA ILE A 261 -16.84 -7.63 11.55
C ILE A 261 -16.63 -9.01 10.93
N SER A 262 -16.02 -9.09 9.75
CA SER A 262 -15.86 -10.35 9.00
C SER A 262 -14.77 -11.25 9.57
N ARG A 263 -13.71 -10.65 10.14
CA ARG A 263 -12.55 -11.35 10.68
C ARG A 263 -12.56 -11.42 12.23
N ASP A 264 -13.43 -10.66 12.87
CA ASP A 264 -13.52 -10.56 14.34
C ASP A 264 -12.16 -10.26 14.99
N ALA A 265 -11.44 -9.25 14.43
CA ALA A 265 -10.07 -8.98 14.85
C ALA A 265 -9.64 -7.52 14.70
N PHE A 266 -9.15 -6.92 15.80
CA PHE A 266 -8.50 -5.61 15.76
C PHE A 266 -7.20 -5.60 14.95
N ALA A 267 -6.51 -6.72 14.81
CA ALA A 267 -5.38 -6.84 13.91
C ALA A 267 -5.71 -6.37 12.50
N TYR A 268 -6.89 -6.74 11.96
CA TYR A 268 -7.34 -6.31 10.62
C TYR A 268 -7.91 -4.89 10.61
N HIS A 269 -8.57 -4.47 11.69
CA HIS A 269 -9.05 -3.09 11.84
C HIS A 269 -7.86 -2.10 11.83
N ALA A 270 -6.81 -2.39 12.61
CA ALA A 270 -5.57 -1.62 12.65
C ALA A 270 -4.85 -1.59 11.30
N TYR A 271 -4.78 -2.75 10.63
CA TYR A 271 -4.17 -2.87 9.29
C TYR A 271 -4.89 -2.02 8.27
N ASN A 272 -6.22 -2.04 8.27
CA ASN A 272 -7.05 -1.21 7.40
C ASN A 272 -6.80 0.30 7.66
N LEU A 273 -6.80 0.72 8.94
CA LEU A 273 -6.53 2.11 9.33
C LEU A 273 -5.13 2.58 8.90
N ALA A 274 -4.12 1.72 8.94
CA ALA A 274 -2.78 2.06 8.48
C ALA A 274 -2.73 2.44 6.99
N PHE A 275 -3.57 1.83 6.14
CA PHE A 275 -3.66 2.19 4.72
C PHE A 275 -4.51 3.43 4.48
N TYR A 276 -5.55 3.66 5.27
CA TYR A 276 -6.22 4.97 5.28
C TYR A 276 -5.25 6.09 5.63
N ALA A 277 -4.37 5.88 6.65
CA ALA A 277 -3.36 6.86 7.03
C ALA A 277 -2.41 7.22 5.87
N ARG A 278 -2.03 6.26 5.03
CA ARG A 278 -1.19 6.50 3.85
C ARG A 278 -1.91 7.34 2.80
N ILE A 279 -3.20 7.11 2.57
CA ILE A 279 -4.02 7.98 1.70
C ILE A 279 -4.07 9.40 2.27
N PHE A 280 -4.28 9.54 3.57
CA PHE A 280 -4.32 10.84 4.26
C PHE A 280 -2.99 11.57 4.17
N LYS A 281 -1.87 10.87 4.35
CA LYS A 281 -0.53 11.42 4.17
C LYS A 281 -0.34 11.99 2.76
N ALA A 282 -0.67 11.21 1.74
CA ALA A 282 -0.56 11.67 0.36
C ALA A 282 -1.39 12.93 0.12
N LYS A 283 -2.63 12.97 0.63
CA LYS A 283 -3.47 14.17 0.55
C LYS A 283 -2.87 15.36 1.29
N ALA A 284 -2.35 15.15 2.51
CA ALA A 284 -1.72 16.23 3.27
C ALA A 284 -0.54 16.86 2.53
N TYR A 285 0.28 16.04 1.89
CA TYR A 285 1.50 16.50 1.22
C TYR A 285 1.25 17.18 -0.13
N PHE A 286 0.21 16.76 -0.85
CA PHE A 286 -0.08 17.28 -2.20
C PHE A 286 -1.23 18.30 -2.24
N GLU A 287 -2.20 18.21 -1.32
CA GLU A 287 -3.37 19.10 -1.29
C GLU A 287 -3.48 19.91 0.01
N GLY A 288 -2.65 19.62 1.01
CA GLY A 288 -2.64 20.30 2.30
C GLY A 288 -3.44 19.62 3.41
N TYR A 289 -3.20 20.03 4.63
CA TYR A 289 -3.79 19.41 5.84
C TYR A 289 -5.31 19.58 5.93
N ASP A 290 -5.86 20.68 5.41
CA ASP A 290 -7.31 20.89 5.39
C ASP A 290 -8.01 19.88 4.48
N ALA A 291 -7.44 19.59 3.31
CA ALA A 291 -7.92 18.55 2.40
C ALA A 291 -7.85 17.15 3.03
N MET A 292 -6.76 16.85 3.74
CA MET A 292 -6.63 15.63 4.51
C MET A 292 -7.72 15.53 5.59
N ASN A 293 -7.94 16.57 6.38
CA ASN A 293 -8.94 16.60 7.44
C ASN A 293 -10.37 16.45 6.90
N ALA A 294 -10.69 17.14 5.81
CA ALA A 294 -11.97 16.97 5.14
C ALA A 294 -12.18 15.52 4.65
N PHE A 295 -11.12 14.89 4.16
CA PHE A 295 -11.16 13.53 3.65
C PHE A 295 -11.31 12.49 4.76
N LYS A 296 -10.56 12.65 5.86
CA LYS A 296 -10.64 11.83 7.07
C LYS A 296 -12.03 11.85 7.72
N ASN A 297 -12.66 13.03 7.75
CA ASN A 297 -13.94 13.26 8.38
C ASN A 297 -15.15 13.07 7.44
N ARG A 298 -14.91 12.70 6.16
CA ARG A 298 -16.00 12.44 5.21
C ARG A 298 -16.89 11.31 5.74
N LYS A 299 -18.18 11.59 5.83
CA LYS A 299 -19.17 10.62 6.27
C LYS A 299 -19.65 9.74 5.11
N ASN A 300 -19.91 8.49 5.41
CA ASN A 300 -20.61 7.56 4.53
C ASN A 300 -22.15 7.73 4.63
N LYS A 301 -22.91 6.91 3.90
CA LYS A 301 -24.38 6.92 3.87
C LYS A 301 -25.08 6.69 5.23
N ILE A 302 -24.37 6.13 6.22
CA ILE A 302 -24.87 5.90 7.58
C ILE A 302 -24.20 6.84 8.59
N ASN A 303 -23.64 7.96 8.13
CA ASN A 303 -23.01 9.01 8.94
C ASN A 303 -21.79 8.58 9.74
N VAL A 304 -20.99 7.63 9.24
CA VAL A 304 -19.74 7.12 9.83
C VAL A 304 -18.55 7.56 8.99
N SER A 305 -17.44 7.95 9.62
CA SER A 305 -16.17 8.35 9.00
C SER A 305 -15.00 7.52 9.51
N VAL A 306 -13.83 7.70 8.93
CA VAL A 306 -12.59 7.05 9.42
C VAL A 306 -12.21 7.58 10.81
N GLN A 307 -12.57 8.82 11.17
CA GLN A 307 -12.43 9.32 12.54
C GLN A 307 -13.25 8.48 13.52
N ASP A 308 -14.44 8.03 13.13
CA ASP A 308 -15.27 7.18 14.00
C ASP A 308 -14.68 5.78 14.16
N MET A 309 -13.92 5.25 13.18
CA MET A 309 -13.15 4.02 13.33
C MET A 309 -12.08 4.16 14.42
N MET A 310 -11.36 5.28 14.44
CA MET A 310 -10.40 5.58 15.53
C MET A 310 -11.08 5.72 16.89
N ASN A 311 -12.22 6.40 16.93
CA ASN A 311 -12.98 6.59 18.17
C ASN A 311 -13.47 5.23 18.73
N TYR A 312 -13.91 4.32 17.86
CA TYR A 312 -14.31 2.96 18.22
C TYR A 312 -13.13 2.14 18.78
N TRP A 313 -11.96 2.25 18.18
CA TRP A 313 -10.77 1.49 18.59
C TRP A 313 -10.14 2.01 19.88
N LYS A 314 -10.27 3.31 20.15
CA LYS A 314 -9.64 4.01 21.27
C LYS A 314 -9.78 3.32 22.63
N PRO A 315 -10.97 2.86 23.12
CA PRO A 315 -11.10 2.22 24.42
C PRO A 315 -10.19 0.99 24.59
N PHE A 316 -10.05 0.20 23.53
CA PHE A 316 -9.21 -1.01 23.52
C PHE A 316 -7.71 -0.70 23.53
N LEU A 317 -7.32 0.51 23.14
CA LEU A 317 -5.93 0.99 23.17
C LEU A 317 -5.53 1.57 24.53
N ILE A 318 -6.44 2.31 25.19
CA ILE A 318 -6.13 3.06 26.41
C ILE A 318 -6.48 2.31 27.69
N ASP A 319 -7.41 1.38 27.62
CA ASP A 319 -7.87 0.58 28.77
C ASP A 319 -8.21 -0.85 28.33
N PRO A 320 -7.21 -1.61 27.88
CA PRO A 320 -7.41 -2.97 27.38
C PRO A 320 -7.83 -3.97 28.45
N VAL A 321 -7.67 -3.62 29.74
CA VAL A 321 -8.09 -4.48 30.85
C VAL A 321 -9.61 -4.50 31.00
N ASN A 322 -10.26 -3.34 30.87
CA ASN A 322 -11.72 -3.21 30.97
C ASN A 322 -12.41 -3.35 29.60
N ASN A 323 -11.67 -3.16 28.50
CA ASN A 323 -12.17 -3.29 27.13
C ASN A 323 -11.48 -4.49 26.43
N VAL A 324 -11.93 -5.69 26.77
CA VAL A 324 -11.37 -6.94 26.23
C VAL A 324 -12.05 -7.29 24.91
N HIS A 325 -11.27 -7.58 23.89
CA HIS A 325 -11.71 -8.24 22.66
C HIS A 325 -10.90 -9.52 22.48
N ILE A 326 -11.58 -10.61 22.13
CA ILE A 326 -10.90 -11.87 21.84
C ILE A 326 -10.81 -12.01 20.32
N GLU A 327 -9.59 -12.06 19.80
CA GLU A 327 -9.28 -12.05 18.37
C GLU A 327 -9.77 -13.32 17.68
N PHE A 328 -10.45 -13.17 16.55
CA PHE A 328 -10.83 -14.21 15.59
C PHE A 328 -11.87 -15.24 16.05
N VAL A 329 -12.51 -15.08 17.20
CA VAL A 329 -13.46 -16.07 17.72
C VAL A 329 -14.61 -16.33 16.74
N ASN A 330 -15.17 -15.26 16.18
CA ASN A 330 -16.29 -15.30 15.24
C ASN A 330 -15.86 -15.05 13.79
N THR A 331 -14.60 -15.33 13.44
CA THR A 331 -14.11 -15.11 12.08
C THR A 331 -14.88 -15.93 11.04
N ASN A 332 -15.20 -15.29 9.92
CA ASN A 332 -15.80 -15.94 8.76
C ASN A 332 -14.76 -16.61 7.84
N TYR A 333 -13.46 -16.55 8.18
CA TYR A 333 -12.37 -17.08 7.37
C TYR A 333 -11.63 -18.20 8.09
N ALA A 334 -11.85 -19.43 7.68
CA ALA A 334 -11.33 -20.62 8.34
C ALA A 334 -9.80 -20.61 8.62
N PRO A 335 -8.92 -20.09 7.72
CA PRO A 335 -7.48 -20.02 8.00
C PRO A 335 -7.11 -19.15 9.21
N ASP A 336 -7.95 -18.23 9.68
CA ASP A 336 -7.66 -17.45 10.89
C ASP A 336 -7.55 -18.32 12.13
N LYS A 337 -8.22 -19.48 12.14
CA LYS A 337 -8.18 -20.41 13.26
C LYS A 337 -6.81 -21.06 13.47
N THR A 338 -5.90 -20.94 12.50
CA THR A 338 -4.52 -21.44 12.61
C THR A 338 -3.53 -20.36 13.07
N ARG A 339 -3.98 -19.14 13.29
CA ARG A 339 -3.13 -18.01 13.69
C ARG A 339 -2.70 -18.17 15.15
N THR A 340 -1.53 -17.59 15.46
CA THR A 340 -0.97 -17.61 16.82
C THR A 340 -1.75 -16.73 17.79
N ASP A 341 -2.50 -15.75 17.29
CA ASP A 341 -3.35 -14.84 18.04
C ASP A 341 -4.85 -15.26 18.07
N TYR A 342 -5.22 -16.36 17.40
CA TYR A 342 -6.57 -16.91 17.45
C TYR A 342 -6.99 -17.23 18.88
N ASN A 343 -8.22 -16.82 19.23
CA ASN A 343 -8.85 -17.02 20.55
C ASN A 343 -8.00 -16.48 21.71
N LYS A 344 -7.26 -15.38 21.47
CA LYS A 344 -6.50 -14.68 22.51
C LYS A 344 -6.99 -13.24 22.65
N PRO A 345 -6.84 -12.63 23.84
CA PRO A 345 -7.14 -11.21 24.00
C PRO A 345 -6.29 -10.35 23.04
N TYR A 346 -6.93 -9.34 22.47
CA TYR A 346 -6.23 -8.32 21.70
C TYR A 346 -5.19 -7.61 22.57
N VAL A 347 -3.98 -7.44 22.04
CA VAL A 347 -2.88 -6.78 22.71
C VAL A 347 -2.51 -5.52 21.92
N PRO A 348 -2.70 -4.29 22.46
CA PRO A 348 -2.43 -3.04 21.75
C PRO A 348 -1.03 -2.92 21.15
N SER A 349 -0.01 -3.53 21.78
CA SER A 349 1.36 -3.51 21.25
C SER A 349 1.52 -4.21 19.89
N SER A 350 0.61 -5.10 19.51
CA SER A 350 0.61 -5.72 18.18
C SER A 350 0.29 -4.72 17.05
N SER A 351 -0.34 -3.59 17.39
CA SER A 351 -0.80 -2.57 16.44
C SER A 351 0.04 -1.28 16.45
N VAL A 352 1.18 -1.28 17.11
CA VAL A 352 2.10 -0.10 17.17
C VAL A 352 2.45 0.42 15.80
N TYR A 353 2.69 -0.47 14.82
CA TYR A 353 2.98 -0.09 13.44
C TYR A 353 1.87 0.77 12.80
N ALA A 354 0.60 0.43 13.08
CA ALA A 354 -0.54 1.18 12.55
C ALA A 354 -0.69 2.53 13.27
N LEU A 355 -0.50 2.57 14.59
CA LEU A 355 -0.52 3.80 15.37
C LEU A 355 0.57 4.78 14.90
N GLU A 356 1.76 4.29 14.54
CA GLU A 356 2.83 5.12 13.99
C GLU A 356 2.49 5.70 12.61
N GLU A 357 1.83 4.94 11.73
CA GLU A 357 1.35 5.45 10.43
C GLU A 357 0.23 6.50 10.61
N LEU A 358 -0.59 6.35 11.66
CA LEU A 358 -1.72 7.23 11.95
C LEU A 358 -1.32 8.59 12.54
N LEU A 359 -0.12 8.76 13.09
CA LEU A 359 0.32 9.96 13.81
C LEU A 359 0.08 11.27 13.06
N LEU A 360 0.28 11.29 11.74
CA LEU A 360 0.09 12.49 10.92
C LEU A 360 -1.37 12.93 10.87
N ALA A 361 -2.29 11.97 10.68
CA ALA A 361 -3.72 12.25 10.53
C ALA A 361 -4.47 12.27 11.87
N PHE A 362 -3.93 11.58 12.87
CA PHE A 362 -4.51 11.40 14.20
C PHE A 362 -3.42 11.62 15.28
N PRO A 363 -3.05 12.89 15.56
CA PRO A 363 -1.98 13.20 16.52
C PRO A 363 -2.21 12.64 17.94
N GLU A 364 -3.47 12.39 18.32
CA GLU A 364 -3.84 11.74 19.57
C GLU A 364 -3.28 10.32 19.73
N THR A 365 -2.87 9.66 18.65
CA THR A 365 -2.20 8.35 18.71
C THR A 365 -0.88 8.38 19.49
N THR A 366 -0.27 9.56 19.68
CA THR A 366 0.88 9.72 20.58
C THR A 366 0.53 9.33 22.01
N THR A 367 -0.66 9.68 22.48
CA THR A 367 -1.13 9.32 23.83
C THR A 367 -1.31 7.81 23.95
N TYR A 368 -1.84 7.16 22.90
CA TYR A 368 -2.01 5.71 22.91
C TYR A 368 -0.66 4.99 22.89
N LEU A 369 0.28 5.46 22.05
CA LEU A 369 1.64 4.91 22.03
C LEU A 369 2.34 5.04 23.38
N LYS A 370 2.19 6.17 24.08
CA LYS A 370 2.72 6.37 25.44
C LYS A 370 2.04 5.47 26.47
N GLY A 371 0.75 5.18 26.32
CA GLY A 371 0.03 4.23 27.17
C GLY A 371 0.50 2.78 26.98
N ILE A 372 0.83 2.39 25.74
CA ILE A 372 1.39 1.06 25.43
C ILE A 372 2.84 0.93 25.94
N SER A 373 3.61 2.00 25.91
CA SER A 373 4.98 2.05 26.42
C SER A 373 5.29 3.44 26.95
N SER A 374 5.57 3.54 28.25
CA SER A 374 5.92 4.82 28.90
C SER A 374 7.17 5.50 28.30
N SER A 375 8.06 4.70 27.69
CA SER A 375 9.23 5.20 26.96
C SER A 375 8.94 5.62 25.53
N ALA A 376 7.67 5.60 25.09
CA ALA A 376 7.32 5.98 23.72
C ALA A 376 7.53 7.47 23.50
N THR A 377 8.58 7.80 22.74
CA THR A 377 8.94 9.14 22.30
C THR A 377 9.27 9.08 20.80
N ARG A 378 9.37 10.23 20.14
CA ARG A 378 9.83 10.31 18.75
C ARG A 378 11.11 9.49 18.53
N TYR A 379 12.04 9.58 19.44
CA TYR A 379 13.42 9.09 19.28
C TYR A 379 13.56 7.57 19.35
N ASN A 380 12.59 6.86 19.89
CA ASN A 380 12.61 5.40 20.00
C ASN A 380 11.56 4.71 19.09
N ARG A 381 11.09 5.41 18.05
CA ARG A 381 10.13 4.90 17.07
C ARG A 381 10.81 4.37 15.82
N LYS A 382 10.04 3.60 15.04
CA LYS A 382 10.41 3.29 13.66
C LYS A 382 10.22 4.54 12.78
N VAL A 383 10.52 4.42 11.49
CA VAL A 383 10.55 5.54 10.55
C VAL A 383 9.28 6.38 10.57
N SER A 384 8.10 5.77 10.46
CA SER A 384 6.83 6.51 10.44
C SER A 384 6.60 7.23 11.77
N GLY A 385 6.82 6.53 12.90
CA GLY A 385 6.72 7.15 14.22
C GLY A 385 7.71 8.30 14.41
N PHE A 386 8.94 8.14 13.95
CA PHE A 386 9.95 9.20 14.00
C PHE A 386 9.57 10.43 13.17
N LEU A 387 9.12 10.22 11.91
CA LEU A 387 8.78 11.31 11.00
C LEU A 387 7.51 12.06 11.44
N TYR A 388 6.47 11.32 11.84
CA TYR A 388 5.13 11.87 12.04
C TYR A 388 4.80 12.19 13.49
N TRP A 389 5.70 11.93 14.45
CA TRP A 389 5.51 12.33 15.83
C TRP A 389 5.25 13.83 15.91
N PRO A 390 4.20 14.31 16.60
CA PRO A 390 3.90 15.73 16.73
C PRO A 390 5.09 16.51 17.32
N LYS A 391 5.25 17.74 16.82
CA LYS A 391 6.33 18.65 17.24
C LYS A 391 6.11 19.15 18.64
#